data_ac50d8d35df2550d0f3ea1178f50b802
#
_entry.id   ac50d8d35df2550d0f3ea1178f50b802
#
_cell.length_a   1.000
_cell.length_b   1.000
_cell.length_c   1.000
_cell.angle_alpha   90.00
_cell.angle_beta   90.00
_cell.angle_gamma   90.00
#
_symmetry.space_group_name_H-M   'P 1'
#
loop_
_entity.id
_entity.type
_entity.pdbx_description
1 polymer ?
#
loop_
_entity_poly.entity_id
_entity_poly.type
_entity_poly.pdbx_seq_one_letter_code
_entity_poly.pdbx_strand_id
1 'polypeptide(L)'
;SAIGLCNNVVYDLSNINPESIGMTQEAVNAYIAEVRTLRAWAYYNIYELWGGALPLNVTSTAESSVIPGSADPDFDKSSKKIFDFIITELDESLANLKQNSVNRMNQATNRVIKARLLLNAETFIKENRYAECATLCQSIIDGEFGTYSIAADHRDIYSMNNTECPEVIMAFAYSEANKHNANMRNMPFLSYVYKETFGMPSCSQ
;
A
#
# COMPACT_ATOMS: atom_id res chain seq x y z
N SER A 1 10.36 5.42 -10.08
CA SER A 1 9.84 5.11 -8.75
C SER A 1 8.43 4.52 -8.85
N ALA A 2 7.99 3.77 -7.84
CA ALA A 2 6.64 3.19 -7.82
C ALA A 2 5.55 4.28 -7.94
N ILE A 3 5.74 5.40 -7.25
CA ILE A 3 4.82 6.56 -7.31
C ILE A 3 4.72 7.11 -8.75
N GLY A 4 5.84 7.26 -9.46
CA GLY A 4 5.81 7.73 -10.84
C GLY A 4 5.06 6.79 -11.78
N LEU A 5 5.18 5.47 -11.59
CA LEU A 5 4.39 4.49 -12.34
C LEU A 5 2.90 4.62 -12.02
N CYS A 6 2.54 4.77 -10.74
CA CYS A 6 1.15 4.99 -10.36
C CYS A 6 0.58 6.28 -10.99
N ASN A 7 1.36 7.39 -11.00
CA ASN A 7 0.93 8.63 -11.63
C ASN A 7 0.64 8.44 -13.11
N ASN A 8 1.53 7.74 -13.85
CA ASN A 8 1.35 7.49 -15.27
C ASN A 8 0.10 6.63 -15.52
N VAL A 9 -0.07 5.54 -14.79
CA VAL A 9 -1.24 4.66 -14.97
C VAL A 9 -2.55 5.38 -14.66
N VAL A 10 -2.59 6.18 -13.57
CA VAL A 10 -3.80 6.97 -13.26
C VAL A 10 -4.09 7.96 -14.38
N TYR A 11 -3.07 8.66 -14.91
CA TYR A 11 -3.24 9.59 -16.02
C TYR A 11 -3.75 8.89 -17.28
N ASP A 12 -3.10 7.80 -17.70
CA ASP A 12 -3.45 7.06 -18.90
C ASP A 12 -4.88 6.52 -18.84
N LEU A 13 -5.24 5.87 -17.71
CA LEU A 13 -6.58 5.31 -17.52
C LEU A 13 -7.67 6.39 -17.39
N SER A 14 -7.34 7.57 -16.87
CA SER A 14 -8.29 8.68 -16.77
C SER A 14 -8.57 9.36 -18.11
N ASN A 15 -7.68 9.19 -19.09
CA ASN A 15 -7.79 9.83 -20.41
C ASN A 15 -8.14 8.86 -21.55
N ILE A 16 -8.26 7.56 -21.27
CA ILE A 16 -8.60 6.57 -22.30
C ILE A 16 -10.11 6.44 -22.47
N ASN A 17 -10.55 6.18 -23.71
CA ASN A 17 -11.90 5.70 -23.94
C ASN A 17 -11.95 4.18 -23.62
N PRO A 18 -12.70 3.74 -22.59
CA PRO A 18 -12.74 2.33 -22.19
C PRO A 18 -13.14 1.38 -23.30
N GLU A 19 -14.09 1.77 -24.15
CA GLU A 19 -14.56 0.95 -25.28
C GLU A 19 -13.45 0.66 -26.29
N SER A 20 -12.49 1.59 -26.46
CA SER A 20 -11.38 1.41 -27.40
C SER A 20 -10.42 0.28 -27.00
N ILE A 21 -10.46 -0.13 -25.74
CA ILE A 21 -9.64 -1.23 -25.17
C ILE A 21 -10.50 -2.44 -24.74
N GLY A 22 -11.77 -2.45 -25.11
CA GLY A 22 -12.69 -3.55 -24.77
C GLY A 22 -13.06 -3.64 -23.28
N MET A 23 -13.03 -2.53 -22.57
CA MET A 23 -13.34 -2.45 -21.14
C MET A 23 -14.59 -1.62 -20.87
N THR A 24 -15.22 -1.83 -19.71
CA THR A 24 -16.27 -0.95 -19.21
C THR A 24 -15.67 0.19 -18.39
N GLN A 25 -16.39 1.29 -18.25
CA GLN A 25 -15.96 2.41 -17.39
C GLN A 25 -15.79 1.97 -15.92
N GLU A 26 -16.66 1.08 -15.43
CA GLU A 26 -16.56 0.51 -14.08
C GLU A 26 -15.25 -0.26 -13.87
N ALA A 27 -14.85 -1.06 -14.88
CA ALA A 27 -13.58 -1.79 -14.82
C ALA A 27 -12.38 -0.84 -14.80
N VAL A 28 -12.41 0.21 -15.60
CA VAL A 28 -11.36 1.26 -15.60
C VAL A 28 -11.32 1.97 -14.25
N ASN A 29 -12.47 2.35 -13.70
CA ASN A 29 -12.55 2.99 -12.38
C ASN A 29 -12.01 2.09 -11.27
N ALA A 30 -12.26 0.78 -11.33
CA ALA A 30 -11.71 -0.18 -10.37
C ALA A 30 -10.17 -0.24 -10.46
N TYR A 31 -9.59 -0.27 -11.65
CA TYR A 31 -8.13 -0.23 -11.80
C TYR A 31 -7.53 1.09 -11.30
N ILE A 32 -8.16 2.22 -11.61
CA ILE A 32 -7.72 3.53 -11.08
C ILE A 32 -7.74 3.50 -9.55
N ALA A 33 -8.79 2.97 -8.93
CA ALA A 33 -8.91 2.89 -7.48
C ALA A 33 -7.82 2.02 -6.84
N GLU A 34 -7.51 0.87 -7.45
CA GLU A 34 -6.41 0.01 -7.00
C GLU A 34 -5.06 0.72 -7.09
N VAL A 35 -4.79 1.41 -8.20
CA VAL A 35 -3.51 2.12 -8.41
C VAL A 35 -3.40 3.33 -7.47
N ARG A 36 -4.48 4.06 -7.23
CA ARG A 36 -4.52 5.16 -6.25
C ARG A 36 -4.26 4.62 -4.83
N THR A 37 -4.86 3.50 -4.45
CA THR A 37 -4.60 2.84 -3.16
C THR A 37 -3.14 2.40 -3.04
N LEU A 38 -2.57 1.84 -4.11
CA LEU A 38 -1.15 1.48 -4.17
C LEU A 38 -0.24 2.72 -4.04
N ARG A 39 -0.60 3.83 -4.70
CA ARG A 39 0.12 5.11 -4.58
C ARG A 39 0.06 5.66 -3.15
N ALA A 40 -1.11 5.62 -2.52
CA ALA A 40 -1.28 5.98 -1.12
C ALA A 40 -0.41 5.13 -0.20
N TRP A 41 -0.38 3.82 -0.41
CA TRP A 41 0.48 2.90 0.33
C TRP A 41 1.98 3.20 0.12
N ALA A 42 2.39 3.49 -1.11
CA ALA A 42 3.77 3.89 -1.40
C ALA A 42 4.15 5.19 -0.69
N TYR A 43 3.28 6.20 -0.72
CA TYR A 43 3.48 7.44 0.03
C TYR A 43 3.52 7.20 1.53
N TYR A 44 2.61 6.38 2.07
CA TYR A 44 2.59 6.03 3.49
C TYR A 44 3.94 5.44 3.95
N ASN A 45 4.49 4.46 3.22
CA ASN A 45 5.77 3.84 3.58
C ASN A 45 6.93 4.84 3.57
N ILE A 46 6.98 5.72 2.57
CA ILE A 46 8.03 6.74 2.50
C ILE A 46 7.82 7.79 3.60
N TYR A 47 6.57 8.15 3.87
CA TYR A 47 6.20 9.10 4.89
C TYR A 47 6.55 8.62 6.32
N GLU A 48 6.38 7.32 6.59
CA GLU A 48 6.83 6.69 7.83
C GLU A 48 8.35 6.86 8.07
N LEU A 49 9.14 6.82 6.98
CA LEU A 49 10.60 6.88 7.07
C LEU A 49 11.15 8.31 7.10
N TRP A 50 10.55 9.25 6.38
CA TRP A 50 11.09 10.60 6.17
C TRP A 50 10.15 11.73 6.61
N GLY A 51 8.92 11.44 7.02
CA GLY A 51 7.96 12.44 7.46
C GLY A 51 7.70 13.50 6.39
N GLY A 52 7.59 14.74 6.82
CA GLY A 52 7.36 15.91 5.94
C GLY A 52 8.51 16.30 5.02
N ALA A 53 9.66 15.60 5.06
CA ALA A 53 10.80 15.90 4.19
C ALA A 53 10.61 15.48 2.72
N LEU A 54 9.41 15.05 2.34
CA LEU A 54 9.10 14.53 1.02
C LEU A 54 8.40 15.57 0.13
N PRO A 55 8.78 15.72 -1.14
CA PRO A 55 7.97 16.43 -2.11
C PRO A 55 6.75 15.58 -2.49
N LEU A 56 5.58 16.18 -2.50
CA LEU A 56 4.38 15.55 -3.04
C LEU A 56 4.37 15.70 -4.57
N ASN A 57 4.44 14.57 -5.27
CA ASN A 57 4.34 14.52 -6.73
C ASN A 57 3.20 13.60 -7.18
N VAL A 58 2.24 14.18 -7.87
CA VAL A 58 1.08 13.48 -8.42
C VAL A 58 1.01 13.54 -9.95
N THR A 59 2.00 14.19 -10.57
CA THR A 59 2.01 14.47 -12.01
C THR A 59 2.60 13.30 -12.78
N SER A 60 1.97 12.89 -13.87
CA SER A 60 2.52 11.89 -14.79
C SER A 60 3.67 12.48 -15.63
N THR A 61 4.51 11.61 -16.17
CA THR A 61 5.57 12.03 -17.11
C THR A 61 5.00 12.50 -18.45
N ALA A 62 3.74 12.14 -18.78
CA ALA A 62 3.04 12.62 -19.95
C ALA A 62 2.57 14.07 -19.79
N GLU A 63 2.30 14.50 -18.54
CA GLU A 63 1.88 15.88 -18.24
C GLU A 63 3.07 16.81 -18.04
N SER A 64 4.15 16.32 -17.45
CA SER A 64 5.33 17.13 -17.17
C SER A 64 6.59 16.26 -17.06
N SER A 65 7.64 16.66 -17.77
CA SER A 65 8.98 16.13 -17.61
C SER A 65 9.74 16.75 -16.42
N VAL A 66 9.12 17.69 -15.72
CA VAL A 66 9.75 18.38 -14.60
C VAL A 66 9.82 17.45 -13.40
N ILE A 67 11.04 17.21 -12.91
CA ILE A 67 11.25 16.51 -11.64
C ILE A 67 10.61 17.36 -10.53
N PRO A 68 9.86 16.75 -9.61
CA PRO A 68 9.27 17.50 -8.50
C PRO A 68 10.36 18.25 -7.74
N GLY A 69 10.04 19.46 -7.36
CA GLY A 69 10.90 20.27 -6.51
C GLY A 69 11.13 19.66 -5.13
N SER A 70 11.80 20.39 -4.27
CA SER A 70 11.98 20.03 -2.87
C SER A 70 10.65 20.05 -2.13
N ALA A 71 10.61 19.34 -1.00
CA ALA A 71 9.52 19.49 -0.02
C ALA A 71 9.34 20.95 0.38
N ASP A 72 8.15 21.28 0.88
CA ASP A 72 7.91 22.61 1.49
C ASP A 72 8.95 22.81 2.62
N PRO A 73 9.65 23.94 2.69
CA PRO A 73 10.61 24.21 3.76
C PRO A 73 9.99 24.20 5.17
N ASP A 74 8.70 24.45 5.27
CA ASP A 74 7.93 24.21 6.49
C ASP A 74 7.58 22.72 6.59
N PHE A 75 8.30 22.01 7.45
CA PHE A 75 8.17 20.57 7.61
C PHE A 75 6.77 20.14 8.06
N ASP A 76 6.16 20.85 9.00
CA ASP A 76 4.83 20.50 9.50
C ASP A 76 3.76 20.71 8.43
N LYS A 77 3.88 21.76 7.65
CA LYS A 77 2.99 22.03 6.52
C LYS A 77 3.15 21.01 5.40
N SER A 78 4.37 20.62 5.08
CA SER A 78 4.66 19.56 4.12
C SER A 78 4.11 18.21 4.61
N SER A 79 4.31 17.90 5.89
CA SER A 79 3.81 16.70 6.54
C SER A 79 2.29 16.61 6.44
N LYS A 80 1.59 17.71 6.76
CA LYS A 80 0.13 17.74 6.65
C LYS A 80 -0.37 17.58 5.22
N LYS A 81 0.29 18.17 4.23
CA LYS A 81 -0.07 17.96 2.81
C LYS A 81 0.01 16.50 2.38
N ILE A 82 1.05 15.78 2.81
CA ILE A 82 1.22 14.36 2.48
C ILE A 82 0.15 13.52 3.19
N PHE A 83 -0.10 13.81 4.46
CA PHE A 83 -1.14 13.14 5.24
C PHE A 83 -2.51 13.29 4.59
N ASP A 84 -2.92 14.53 4.29
CA ASP A 84 -4.21 14.83 3.68
C ASP A 84 -4.34 14.21 2.29
N PHE A 85 -3.25 14.19 1.51
CA PHE A 85 -3.21 13.52 0.21
C PHE A 85 -3.45 12.01 0.34
N ILE A 86 -2.78 11.33 1.28
CA ILE A 86 -2.97 9.88 1.49
C ILE A 86 -4.43 9.60 1.89
N ILE A 87 -5.00 10.39 2.81
CA ILE A 87 -6.42 10.27 3.20
C ILE A 87 -7.34 10.40 1.99
N THR A 88 -7.13 11.43 1.17
CA THR A 88 -7.94 11.70 -0.02
C THR A 88 -7.86 10.54 -1.02
N GLU A 89 -6.66 10.04 -1.31
CA GLU A 89 -6.46 8.90 -2.21
C GLU A 89 -7.23 7.65 -1.74
N LEU A 90 -7.18 7.38 -0.43
CA LEU A 90 -7.84 6.22 0.16
C LEU A 90 -9.37 6.38 0.17
N ASP A 91 -9.88 7.56 0.51
CA ASP A 91 -11.32 7.77 0.62
C ASP A 91 -12.03 7.80 -0.74
N GLU A 92 -11.45 8.48 -1.72
CA GLU A 92 -12.02 8.54 -3.07
C GLU A 92 -11.91 7.22 -3.84
N SER A 93 -10.97 6.36 -3.48
CA SER A 93 -10.79 5.05 -4.12
C SER A 93 -11.76 3.99 -3.59
N LEU A 94 -12.20 4.08 -2.36
CA LEU A 94 -12.86 3.00 -1.63
C LEU A 94 -14.04 2.36 -2.37
N ALA A 95 -14.95 3.18 -2.91
CA ALA A 95 -16.20 2.72 -3.52
C ALA A 95 -15.98 1.83 -4.77
N ASN A 96 -14.84 2.01 -5.46
CA ASN A 96 -14.50 1.27 -6.67
C ASN A 96 -13.59 0.06 -6.41
N LEU A 97 -13.20 -0.19 -5.16
CA LEU A 97 -12.41 -1.35 -4.80
C LEU A 97 -13.29 -2.57 -4.54
N LYS A 98 -12.77 -3.75 -4.86
CA LYS A 98 -13.41 -5.03 -4.52
C LYS A 98 -13.17 -5.38 -3.05
N GLN A 99 -14.02 -6.26 -2.51
CA GLN A 99 -13.81 -6.94 -1.24
C GLN A 99 -13.14 -8.31 -1.45
N ASN A 100 -12.53 -8.85 -0.39
CA ASN A 100 -12.01 -10.22 -0.34
C ASN A 100 -11.07 -10.63 -1.48
N SER A 101 -10.25 -9.71 -1.98
CA SER A 101 -9.30 -9.96 -3.06
C SER A 101 -7.85 -9.93 -2.52
N VAL A 102 -7.35 -11.06 -2.06
CA VAL A 102 -6.08 -11.16 -1.31
C VAL A 102 -4.85 -10.65 -2.09
N ASN A 103 -4.81 -10.86 -3.41
CA ASN A 103 -3.64 -10.49 -4.24
C ASN A 103 -3.81 -9.16 -4.98
N ARG A 104 -4.77 -8.34 -4.55
CA ARG A 104 -5.03 -7.02 -5.14
C ARG A 104 -5.34 -6.00 -4.04
N MET A 105 -5.15 -4.73 -4.34
CA MET A 105 -5.63 -3.67 -3.44
C MET A 105 -7.16 -3.78 -3.33
N ASN A 106 -7.64 -4.04 -2.11
CA ASN A 106 -9.05 -4.24 -1.81
C ASN A 106 -9.52 -3.24 -0.75
N GLN A 107 -10.82 -3.22 -0.46
CA GLN A 107 -11.42 -2.28 0.49
C GLN A 107 -10.79 -2.39 1.89
N ALA A 108 -10.58 -3.61 2.40
CA ALA A 108 -9.98 -3.80 3.72
C ALA A 108 -8.52 -3.31 3.76
N THR A 109 -7.71 -3.62 2.73
CA THR A 109 -6.33 -3.10 2.61
C THR A 109 -6.31 -1.58 2.64
N ASN A 110 -7.19 -0.94 1.88
CA ASN A 110 -7.34 0.51 1.85
C ASN A 110 -7.64 1.07 3.25
N ARG A 111 -8.58 0.45 3.96
CA ARG A 111 -8.97 0.89 5.32
C ARG A 111 -7.90 0.61 6.36
N VAL A 112 -7.15 -0.49 6.26
CA VAL A 112 -6.00 -0.77 7.15
C VAL A 112 -4.89 0.27 6.97
N ILE A 113 -4.58 0.67 5.73
CA ILE A 113 -3.62 1.76 5.48
C ILE A 113 -4.09 3.05 6.15
N LYS A 114 -5.38 3.40 5.99
CA LYS A 114 -5.96 4.58 6.64
C LYS A 114 -5.90 4.49 8.17
N ALA A 115 -6.24 3.34 8.75
CA ALA A 115 -6.20 3.13 10.19
C ALA A 115 -4.77 3.32 10.75
N ARG A 116 -3.76 2.78 10.07
CA ARG A 116 -2.34 2.97 10.45
C ARG A 116 -1.92 4.44 10.36
N LEU A 117 -2.36 5.16 9.34
CA LEU A 117 -2.08 6.59 9.20
C LEU A 117 -2.74 7.39 10.32
N LEU A 118 -4.00 7.10 10.66
CA LEU A 118 -4.73 7.76 11.73
C LEU A 118 -4.14 7.47 13.12
N LEU A 119 -3.68 6.24 13.34
CA LEU A 119 -3.00 5.86 14.58
C LEU A 119 -1.74 6.70 14.83
N ASN A 120 -1.03 7.07 13.78
CA ASN A 120 0.20 7.85 13.84
C ASN A 120 0.01 9.36 13.61
N ALA A 121 -1.24 9.84 13.50
CA ALA A 121 -1.55 11.23 13.16
C ALA A 121 -0.95 12.24 14.17
N GLU A 122 -0.92 11.91 15.46
CA GLU A 122 -0.31 12.78 16.47
C GLU A 122 1.18 13.00 16.23
N THR A 123 1.89 11.95 15.78
CA THR A 123 3.31 12.06 15.41
C THR A 123 3.49 12.88 14.13
N PHE A 124 2.67 12.63 13.12
CA PHE A 124 2.83 13.19 11.79
C PHE A 124 2.36 14.64 11.66
N ILE A 125 1.19 14.95 12.23
CA ILE A 125 0.51 16.24 12.03
C ILE A 125 0.08 16.91 13.34
N LYS A 126 0.49 16.36 14.49
CA LYS A 126 0.15 16.87 15.84
C LYS A 126 -1.36 16.86 16.15
N GLU A 127 -2.12 16.03 15.46
CA GLU A 127 -3.56 15.88 15.69
C GLU A 127 -3.87 14.52 16.31
N ASN A 128 -4.70 14.50 17.36
CA ASN A 128 -5.17 13.23 17.94
C ASN A 128 -6.33 12.69 17.08
N ARG A 129 -6.13 11.54 16.44
CA ARG A 129 -7.12 10.86 15.60
C ARG A 129 -7.43 9.42 16.10
N TYR A 130 -7.12 9.11 17.35
CA TYR A 130 -7.28 7.75 17.89
C TYR A 130 -8.73 7.27 17.90
N ALA A 131 -9.70 8.14 18.19
CA ALA A 131 -11.12 7.76 18.17
C ALA A 131 -11.60 7.37 16.75
N GLU A 132 -11.16 8.11 15.74
CA GLU A 132 -11.44 7.80 14.34
C GLU A 132 -10.78 6.49 13.90
N CYS A 133 -9.54 6.28 14.32
CA CYS A 133 -8.82 5.02 14.10
C CYS A 133 -9.56 3.84 14.71
N ALA A 134 -9.99 3.95 15.98
CA ALA A 134 -10.71 2.89 16.68
C ALA A 134 -12.05 2.54 15.99
N THR A 135 -12.81 3.56 15.58
CA THR A 135 -14.06 3.37 14.83
C THR A 135 -13.79 2.65 13.50
N LEU A 136 -12.77 3.05 12.77
CA LEU A 136 -12.41 2.43 11.51
C LEU A 136 -11.94 0.97 11.69
N CYS A 137 -11.17 0.68 12.73
CA CYS A 137 -10.78 -0.69 13.06
C CYS A 137 -12.00 -1.56 13.39
N GLN A 138 -12.97 -1.00 14.13
CA GLN A 138 -14.20 -1.72 14.45
C GLN A 138 -15.00 -2.03 13.18
N SER A 139 -15.17 -1.10 12.25
CA SER A 139 -15.81 -1.35 10.95
C SER A 139 -15.14 -2.49 10.16
N ILE A 140 -13.79 -2.60 10.21
CA ILE A 140 -13.08 -3.70 9.56
C ILE A 140 -13.39 -5.03 10.25
N ILE A 141 -13.41 -5.06 11.60
CA ILE A 141 -13.72 -6.24 12.41
C ILE A 141 -15.17 -6.69 12.18
N ASP A 142 -16.09 -5.76 12.06
CA ASP A 142 -17.51 -6.00 11.80
C ASP A 142 -17.79 -6.48 10.36
N GLY A 143 -16.76 -6.51 9.50
CA GLY A 143 -16.85 -7.08 8.15
C GLY A 143 -17.40 -6.11 7.09
N GLU A 144 -17.44 -4.81 7.33
CA GLU A 144 -17.94 -3.84 6.35
C GLU A 144 -17.14 -3.84 5.04
N PHE A 145 -15.85 -4.18 5.12
CA PHE A 145 -14.90 -4.15 4.00
C PHE A 145 -14.43 -5.52 3.53
N GLY A 146 -15.08 -6.58 3.97
CA GLY A 146 -14.76 -7.97 3.68
C GLY A 146 -14.79 -8.84 4.94
N THR A 147 -14.84 -10.15 4.74
CA THR A 147 -14.94 -11.11 5.86
C THR A 147 -13.57 -11.67 6.19
N TYR A 148 -13.09 -11.40 7.39
CA TYR A 148 -11.81 -11.86 7.92
C TYR A 148 -12.02 -12.48 9.31
N SER A 149 -11.15 -13.40 9.70
CA SER A 149 -11.17 -14.00 11.03
C SER A 149 -9.78 -14.40 11.46
N ILE A 150 -9.56 -14.48 12.77
CA ILE A 150 -8.28 -14.94 13.32
C ILE A 150 -8.09 -16.42 12.92
N ALA A 151 -6.91 -16.76 12.44
CA ALA A 151 -6.55 -18.12 12.07
C ALA A 151 -6.56 -19.04 13.31
N ALA A 152 -7.00 -20.28 13.13
CA ALA A 152 -7.04 -21.26 14.21
C ALA A 152 -5.63 -21.64 14.71
N ASP A 153 -4.65 -21.63 13.82
CA ASP A 153 -3.23 -21.84 14.13
C ASP A 153 -2.42 -20.66 13.58
N HIS A 154 -1.64 -20.02 14.44
CA HIS A 154 -0.74 -18.92 14.04
C HIS A 154 0.23 -19.31 12.92
N ARG A 155 0.58 -20.58 12.80
CA ARG A 155 1.46 -21.09 11.73
C ARG A 155 0.83 -21.01 10.34
N ASP A 156 -0.49 -20.96 10.25
CA ASP A 156 -1.19 -20.92 8.95
C ASP A 156 -0.84 -19.66 8.15
N ILE A 157 -0.55 -18.54 8.82
CA ILE A 157 -0.12 -17.29 8.19
C ILE A 157 1.22 -17.45 7.47
N TYR A 158 2.08 -18.35 7.96
CA TYR A 158 3.43 -18.57 7.43
C TYR A 158 3.52 -19.84 6.58
N SER A 159 2.41 -20.51 6.33
CA SER A 159 2.36 -21.72 5.50
C SER A 159 2.57 -21.41 4.02
N MET A 160 2.84 -22.41 3.21
CA MET A 160 2.95 -22.25 1.75
C MET A 160 1.61 -21.82 1.11
N ASN A 161 0.49 -22.17 1.75
CA ASN A 161 -0.87 -21.82 1.30
C ASN A 161 -1.45 -20.65 2.10
N ASN A 162 -0.60 -19.72 2.55
CA ASN A 162 -1.01 -18.60 3.39
C ASN A 162 -2.04 -17.66 2.76
N THR A 163 -2.22 -17.69 1.45
CA THR A 163 -3.28 -16.92 0.76
C THR A 163 -4.69 -17.45 1.06
N GLU A 164 -4.81 -18.68 1.55
CA GLU A 164 -6.08 -19.29 1.99
C GLU A 164 -6.36 -18.99 3.47
N CYS A 165 -5.39 -18.44 4.20
CA CYS A 165 -5.55 -18.09 5.60
C CYS A 165 -6.58 -16.97 5.76
N PRO A 166 -7.63 -17.16 6.58
CA PRO A 166 -8.73 -16.20 6.72
C PRO A 166 -8.31 -14.88 7.40
N GLU A 167 -7.10 -14.82 7.97
CA GLU A 167 -6.54 -13.64 8.61
C GLU A 167 -5.84 -12.71 7.60
N VAL A 168 -5.48 -13.23 6.41
CA VAL A 168 -4.73 -12.47 5.42
C VAL A 168 -5.66 -11.53 4.65
N ILE A 169 -5.47 -10.23 4.83
CA ILE A 169 -6.23 -9.18 4.13
C ILE A 169 -5.66 -8.96 2.73
N MET A 170 -4.32 -8.91 2.62
CA MET A 170 -3.62 -8.67 1.35
C MET A 170 -2.23 -9.31 1.39
N ALA A 171 -1.86 -9.92 0.30
CA ALA A 171 -0.53 -10.51 0.10
C ALA A 171 0.01 -10.19 -1.28
N PHE A 172 1.31 -9.86 -1.36
CA PHE A 172 2.02 -9.85 -2.63
C PHE A 172 2.35 -11.29 -3.02
N ALA A 173 1.74 -11.76 -4.12
CA ALA A 173 2.00 -13.11 -4.61
C ALA A 173 3.39 -13.21 -5.23
N TYR A 174 4.16 -14.16 -4.72
CA TYR A 174 5.45 -14.57 -5.30
C TYR A 174 5.33 -15.99 -5.82
N SER A 175 5.71 -16.20 -7.06
CA SER A 175 5.72 -17.53 -7.67
C SER A 175 7.08 -17.80 -8.34
N GLU A 176 7.36 -19.07 -8.61
CA GLU A 176 8.58 -19.43 -9.33
C GLU A 176 8.64 -18.81 -10.74
N ALA A 177 7.49 -18.61 -11.36
CA ALA A 177 7.38 -17.92 -12.65
C ALA A 177 7.66 -16.42 -12.54
N ASN A 178 7.33 -15.80 -11.41
CA ASN A 178 7.53 -14.38 -11.13
C ASN A 178 8.73 -14.21 -10.19
N LYS A 179 9.91 -14.66 -10.61
CA LYS A 179 11.17 -14.59 -9.84
C LYS A 179 11.63 -13.17 -9.54
N HIS A 180 10.73 -12.32 -9.09
CA HIS A 180 11.13 -11.06 -8.48
C HIS A 180 11.70 -11.38 -7.11
N ASN A 181 12.99 -11.18 -7.00
CA ASN A 181 13.76 -11.26 -5.77
C ASN A 181 13.04 -10.51 -4.64
N ALA A 182 12.20 -11.20 -3.91
CA ALA A 182 12.09 -10.87 -2.52
C ALA A 182 13.50 -11.07 -1.96
N ASN A 183 14.22 -9.99 -1.75
CA ASN A 183 15.58 -10.02 -1.24
C ASN A 183 15.55 -10.39 0.24
N MET A 184 14.94 -11.55 0.53
CA MET A 184 15.02 -12.24 1.82
C MET A 184 16.46 -12.59 2.18
N ARG A 185 17.37 -12.47 1.19
CA ARG A 185 18.82 -12.63 1.37
C ARG A 185 19.43 -11.70 2.41
N ASN A 186 18.79 -10.58 2.68
CA ASN A 186 19.29 -9.56 3.60
C ASN A 186 18.53 -9.57 4.93
N MET A 187 17.86 -10.65 5.28
CA MET A 187 17.40 -10.79 6.65
C MET A 187 18.63 -10.94 7.57
N PRO A 188 18.94 -9.94 8.41
CA PRO A 188 20.17 -9.94 9.22
C PRO A 188 20.15 -10.97 10.38
N PHE A 189 19.22 -11.93 10.33
CA PHE A 189 18.91 -12.81 11.46
C PHE A 189 19.23 -14.29 11.24
N LEU A 190 19.74 -14.68 10.07
CA LEU A 190 20.26 -16.04 9.93
C LEU A 190 21.64 -16.09 10.57
N SER A 191 21.71 -16.69 11.74
CA SER A 191 22.97 -16.91 12.43
C SER A 191 23.94 -17.71 11.55
N TYR A 192 25.24 -17.51 11.75
CA TYR A 192 26.29 -18.25 11.06
C TYR A 192 26.09 -19.78 11.07
N VAL A 193 25.52 -20.33 12.14
CA VAL A 193 25.20 -21.74 12.32
C VAL A 193 24.18 -22.24 11.26
N TYR A 194 23.15 -21.45 10.94
CA TYR A 194 22.17 -21.81 9.92
C TYR A 194 22.77 -21.83 8.51
N LYS A 195 23.74 -20.98 8.22
CA LYS A 195 24.45 -20.95 6.95
C LYS A 195 25.20 -22.26 6.69
N GLU A 196 25.95 -22.75 7.67
CA GLU A 196 26.72 -24.00 7.53
C GLU A 196 25.79 -25.23 7.48
N THR A 197 24.73 -25.22 8.31
CA THR A 197 23.83 -26.38 8.41
C THR A 197 22.96 -26.55 7.15
N PHE A 198 22.56 -25.50 6.48
CA PHE A 198 21.62 -25.53 5.35
C PHE A 198 22.21 -25.10 4.01
N GLY A 199 23.53 -24.89 3.92
CA GLY A 199 24.19 -24.53 2.66
C GLY A 199 23.74 -23.21 2.06
N MET A 200 23.22 -22.30 2.87
CA MET A 200 22.73 -21.01 2.38
C MET A 200 23.87 -20.07 1.97
N PRO A 201 23.74 -19.30 0.88
CA PRO A 201 24.75 -18.36 0.46
C PRO A 201 25.05 -17.32 1.53
N SER A 202 26.33 -16.97 1.68
CA SER A 202 26.75 -15.95 2.64
C SER A 202 26.14 -14.60 2.33
N CYS A 203 25.55 -13.94 3.33
CA CYS A 203 25.38 -12.51 3.28
C CYS A 203 26.82 -11.92 3.32
N SER A 204 27.31 -11.35 2.22
CA SER A 204 28.48 -10.48 2.27
C SER A 204 28.11 -9.26 3.11
N GLN A 205 28.94 -8.97 4.09
CA GLN A 205 28.90 -7.73 4.85
C GLN A 205 29.10 -6.52 3.94
#